data_9825ac884cacd8d05255f60f94976142
#
_entry.id   9825ac884cacd8d05255f60f94976142
#
_cell.length_a   1.000
_cell.length_b   1.000
_cell.length_c   1.000
_cell.angle_alpha   90.00
_cell.angle_beta   90.00
_cell.angle_gamma   90.00
#
_symmetry.space_group_name_H-M   'P 1'
#
loop_
_entity.id
_entity.type
_entity.pdbx_description
1 polymer ?
#
loop_
_entity_poly.entity_id
_entity_poly.type
_entity_poly.pdbx_seq_one_letter_code
_entity_poly.pdbx_strand_id
1 'polypeptide(L)'
;MAHRRSGNFVAWRLVAAVLIVGALPPAARAAVGGAGGDRGGPSLISLAVDGGQADGASFTPAISADGRWVAFASAASTLVSGDTNGAEDVFVYDRVRRTTERVSLSSAGEPGDGDSYAPAISADGRYVAFTSAAANLVAGDTNHELDVFVRDRVARTTVLVSTGPHGELGDGPSVAPSISGDGRLVAFESDADDLVAGDTNTTEDVFVHDVVTGLTRRLSVEGHGTQTESPSFGAAISADGTSVAFESFSARLVPDDTNGALDVFVADVATGDLSRASVATGGGQADDRSYSPSISADGRVVAFASFARNLVPDDTNGTLDVFVHRRDQQTTTRLSVGPGGVEGNGLSFAPVVSADGARVVFSSEASNLVPDDSNGMRDVFVASTTSGLVTRLSRGSGRRGQGDGPSLGAVTDAAGATVAFASFASNLVPGDTNGQSDVFVAPSPALGSAAGHRRAHR
;
A
#
# COMPACT_ATOMS: atom_id res chain seq x y z
N MET A 1 17.05 -5.79 32.06
CA MET A 1 15.60 -6.07 32.12
C MET A 1 14.85 -4.83 31.61
N ALA A 2 14.87 -4.59 30.31
CA ALA A 2 14.09 -3.50 29.65
C ALA A 2 13.93 -3.74 28.13
N HIS A 3 13.67 -4.98 27.70
CA HIS A 3 13.46 -5.32 26.28
C HIS A 3 12.09 -6.01 26.07
N ARG A 4 10.99 -5.32 26.30
CA ARG A 4 9.64 -5.82 25.96
C ARG A 4 8.60 -4.73 25.72
N ARG A 5 8.91 -3.63 25.02
CA ARG A 5 7.87 -2.62 24.70
C ARG A 5 7.76 -2.16 23.25
N SER A 6 8.72 -2.43 22.37
CA SER A 6 8.66 -1.96 20.97
C SER A 6 7.89 -2.91 20.04
N GLY A 7 8.03 -4.21 20.18
CA GLY A 7 7.37 -5.20 19.30
C GLY A 7 5.84 -5.12 19.24
N ASN A 8 5.18 -4.55 20.26
CA ASN A 8 3.72 -4.36 20.25
C ASN A 8 3.25 -3.14 19.43
N PHE A 9 4.12 -2.18 19.13
CA PHE A 9 3.73 -0.99 18.37
C PHE A 9 3.73 -1.24 16.85
N VAL A 10 4.70 -2.01 16.35
CA VAL A 10 4.80 -2.37 14.91
C VAL A 10 3.68 -3.34 14.53
N ALA A 11 3.45 -4.38 15.34
CA ALA A 11 2.33 -5.30 15.15
C ALA A 11 0.96 -4.61 15.22
N TRP A 12 0.81 -3.56 16.05
CA TRP A 12 -0.43 -2.79 16.14
C TRP A 12 -0.68 -1.91 14.89
N ARG A 13 0.35 -1.45 14.19
CA ARG A 13 0.19 -0.61 12.99
C ARG A 13 -0.12 -1.40 11.73
N LEU A 14 0.53 -2.54 11.51
CA LEU A 14 0.15 -3.48 10.46
C LEU A 14 -1.27 -4.04 10.69
N VAL A 15 -1.62 -4.32 11.94
CA VAL A 15 -2.96 -4.72 12.38
C VAL A 15 -3.94 -3.53 12.38
N ALA A 16 -3.52 -2.28 12.68
CA ALA A 16 -4.43 -1.13 12.67
C ALA A 16 -4.83 -0.70 11.25
N ALA A 17 -3.99 -0.91 10.21
CA ALA A 17 -4.42 -0.76 8.82
C ALA A 17 -5.48 -1.81 8.42
N VAL A 18 -5.51 -2.98 9.10
CA VAL A 18 -6.45 -4.10 8.86
C VAL A 18 -7.58 -4.17 9.89
N LEU A 19 -7.39 -3.72 11.15
CA LEU A 19 -8.26 -4.05 12.30
C LEU A 19 -9.16 -2.91 12.82
N ILE A 20 -9.54 -1.93 12.01
CA ILE A 20 -10.79 -1.20 12.32
C ILE A 20 -11.96 -1.95 11.65
N VAL A 21 -12.17 -3.19 12.04
CA VAL A 21 -13.36 -3.96 11.69
C VAL A 21 -14.14 -4.24 12.98
N GLY A 22 -15.25 -3.52 13.14
CA GLY A 22 -16.24 -3.85 14.18
C GLY A 22 -16.81 -5.25 13.95
N ALA A 23 -17.06 -5.98 15.04
CA ALA A 23 -17.58 -7.34 15.03
C ALA A 23 -18.88 -7.46 14.20
N LEU A 24 -18.90 -8.38 13.24
CA LEU A 24 -20.06 -8.72 12.42
C LEU A 24 -20.83 -9.91 13.00
N PRO A 25 -22.18 -9.95 12.89
CA PRO A 25 -22.99 -11.11 13.26
C PRO A 25 -22.94 -12.21 12.17
N PRO A 26 -23.21 -13.49 12.51
CA PRO A 26 -23.07 -14.61 11.58
C PRO A 26 -24.18 -14.64 10.52
N ALA A 27 -23.78 -14.84 9.25
CA ALA A 27 -24.67 -14.92 8.10
C ALA A 27 -25.03 -16.36 7.70
N ALA A 28 -26.21 -16.50 7.11
CA ALA A 28 -26.85 -17.78 6.71
C ALA A 28 -26.31 -18.26 5.34
N ARG A 29 -26.26 -19.59 5.18
CA ARG A 29 -25.81 -20.32 3.98
C ARG A 29 -26.75 -20.17 2.78
N ALA A 30 -26.23 -19.94 1.59
CA ALA A 30 -26.91 -20.21 0.32
C ALA A 30 -25.93 -20.67 -0.78
N ALA A 31 -26.42 -21.40 -1.75
CA ALA A 31 -25.72 -22.32 -2.64
C ALA A 31 -25.03 -21.67 -3.86
N VAL A 32 -23.99 -22.36 -4.34
CA VAL A 32 -23.07 -22.07 -5.44
C VAL A 32 -23.76 -21.91 -6.80
N GLY A 33 -23.43 -20.84 -7.53
CA GLY A 33 -23.74 -20.65 -8.94
C GLY A 33 -22.58 -19.98 -9.67
N GLY A 34 -22.15 -20.59 -10.76
CA GLY A 34 -20.91 -20.38 -11.48
C GLY A 34 -20.60 -18.97 -11.98
N ALA A 35 -19.32 -18.72 -12.14
CA ALA A 35 -18.67 -17.49 -12.58
C ALA A 35 -19.16 -16.97 -13.95
N GLY A 36 -19.93 -15.89 -13.92
CA GLY A 36 -20.30 -15.06 -15.05
C GLY A 36 -20.00 -13.61 -14.72
N GLY A 37 -18.76 -13.16 -14.93
CA GLY A 37 -18.36 -11.77 -14.70
C GLY A 37 -19.14 -10.82 -15.61
N ASP A 38 -19.85 -9.88 -14.99
CA ASP A 38 -20.45 -8.74 -15.68
C ASP A 38 -19.30 -7.90 -16.29
N ARG A 39 -19.40 -7.54 -17.58
CA ARG A 39 -18.33 -6.80 -18.28
C ARG A 39 -18.20 -5.40 -17.70
N GLY A 40 -17.38 -5.23 -16.65
CA GLY A 40 -17.05 -3.94 -16.02
C GLY A 40 -17.10 -3.86 -14.50
N GLY A 41 -17.41 -4.95 -13.78
CA GLY A 41 -17.37 -5.03 -12.31
C GLY A 41 -16.09 -5.66 -11.75
N PRO A 42 -15.93 -5.69 -10.40
CA PRO A 42 -14.84 -6.41 -9.74
C PRO A 42 -14.83 -7.91 -10.07
N SER A 43 -13.66 -8.51 -10.05
CA SER A 43 -13.46 -9.95 -10.17
C SER A 43 -12.63 -10.45 -9.00
N LEU A 44 -13.05 -11.54 -8.37
CA LEU A 44 -12.34 -12.23 -7.30
C LEU A 44 -11.10 -12.92 -7.84
N ILE A 45 -9.95 -12.77 -7.17
CA ILE A 45 -8.68 -13.40 -7.57
C ILE A 45 -8.07 -14.30 -6.48
N SER A 46 -8.44 -14.12 -5.20
CA SER A 46 -8.06 -15.03 -4.10
C SER A 46 -8.89 -16.32 -4.15
N LEU A 47 -8.69 -17.10 -5.23
CA LEU A 47 -9.43 -18.33 -5.48
C LEU A 47 -8.61 -19.55 -5.06
N ALA A 48 -9.28 -20.55 -4.50
CA ALA A 48 -8.72 -21.87 -4.28
C ALA A 48 -8.23 -22.52 -5.61
N VAL A 49 -7.32 -23.46 -5.52
CA VAL A 49 -6.71 -24.15 -6.67
C VAL A 49 -7.73 -24.83 -7.58
N ASP A 50 -8.90 -25.22 -7.05
CA ASP A 50 -10.01 -25.78 -7.81
C ASP A 50 -10.95 -24.73 -8.43
N GLY A 51 -10.65 -23.45 -8.21
CA GLY A 51 -11.46 -22.32 -8.67
C GLY A 51 -12.62 -21.96 -7.72
N GLY A 52 -12.73 -22.63 -6.59
CA GLY A 52 -13.66 -22.30 -5.52
C GLY A 52 -13.18 -21.10 -4.67
N GLN A 53 -13.93 -20.79 -3.60
CA GLN A 53 -13.51 -19.79 -2.62
C GLN A 53 -12.36 -20.30 -1.76
N ALA A 54 -11.46 -19.39 -1.40
CA ALA A 54 -10.42 -19.66 -0.42
C ALA A 54 -11.00 -19.93 0.97
N ASP A 55 -10.32 -20.74 1.76
CA ASP A 55 -10.72 -21.12 3.12
C ASP A 55 -10.22 -20.14 4.21
N GLY A 56 -9.44 -19.15 3.84
CA GLY A 56 -8.89 -18.11 4.73
C GLY A 56 -8.90 -16.72 4.09
N ALA A 57 -8.69 -15.71 4.90
CA ALA A 57 -8.71 -14.32 4.50
C ALA A 57 -7.48 -13.94 3.65
N SER A 58 -7.66 -13.00 2.72
CA SER A 58 -6.61 -12.46 1.85
C SER A 58 -6.60 -10.93 1.92
N PHE A 59 -5.37 -10.31 1.94
CA PHE A 59 -5.18 -8.90 2.23
C PHE A 59 -4.02 -8.29 1.45
N THR A 60 -3.79 -6.98 1.63
CA THR A 60 -2.61 -6.22 1.22
C THR A 60 -2.15 -6.51 -0.20
N PRO A 61 -3.01 -6.28 -1.22
CA PRO A 61 -2.61 -6.51 -2.59
C PRO A 61 -1.52 -5.53 -3.05
N ALA A 62 -0.65 -6.01 -3.97
CA ALA A 62 0.26 -5.20 -4.76
C ALA A 62 0.13 -5.64 -6.23
N ILE A 63 0.31 -4.73 -7.19
CA ILE A 63 0.04 -5.00 -8.60
C ILE A 63 1.19 -4.53 -9.50
N SER A 64 1.55 -5.34 -10.50
CA SER A 64 2.58 -5.01 -11.49
C SER A 64 2.15 -3.85 -12.40
N ALA A 65 3.12 -3.21 -13.06
CA ALA A 65 2.89 -2.03 -13.91
C ALA A 65 1.92 -2.30 -15.08
N ASP A 66 1.93 -3.51 -15.63
CA ASP A 66 1.02 -3.93 -16.69
C ASP A 66 -0.35 -4.44 -16.18
N GLY A 67 -0.54 -4.45 -14.87
CA GLY A 67 -1.73 -4.96 -14.22
C GLY A 67 -1.94 -6.48 -14.32
N ARG A 68 -0.93 -7.24 -14.79
CA ARG A 68 -1.04 -8.69 -14.97
C ARG A 68 -0.87 -9.48 -13.68
N TRP A 69 0.13 -9.10 -12.87
CA TRP A 69 0.50 -9.83 -11.67
C TRP A 69 -0.03 -9.11 -10.45
N VAL A 70 -0.72 -9.83 -9.58
CA VAL A 70 -1.19 -9.30 -8.30
C VAL A 70 -0.61 -10.15 -7.18
N ALA A 71 0.28 -9.55 -6.38
CA ALA A 71 0.76 -10.15 -5.14
C ALA A 71 -0.22 -9.83 -4.01
N PHE A 72 -0.38 -10.73 -3.05
CA PHE A 72 -1.22 -10.54 -1.87
C PHE A 72 -0.82 -11.49 -0.75
N ALA A 73 -1.14 -11.15 0.49
CA ALA A 73 -0.99 -12.02 1.64
C ALA A 73 -2.28 -12.79 1.90
N SER A 74 -2.18 -14.03 2.36
CA SER A 74 -3.35 -14.84 2.68
C SER A 74 -3.06 -15.91 3.74
N ALA A 75 -4.02 -16.09 4.65
CA ALA A 75 -4.06 -17.20 5.61
C ALA A 75 -4.77 -18.45 5.05
N ALA A 76 -5.12 -18.45 3.75
CA ALA A 76 -5.85 -19.55 3.12
C ALA A 76 -4.92 -20.68 2.71
N SER A 77 -5.22 -21.90 3.13
CA SER A 77 -4.47 -23.12 2.78
C SER A 77 -4.84 -23.72 1.41
N THR A 78 -5.86 -23.19 0.75
CA THR A 78 -6.42 -23.76 -0.48
C THR A 78 -6.02 -23.04 -1.77
N LEU A 79 -5.27 -21.93 -1.70
CA LEU A 79 -4.83 -21.15 -2.88
C LEU A 79 -3.86 -21.91 -3.78
N VAL A 80 -3.04 -22.77 -3.17
CA VAL A 80 -2.10 -23.66 -3.90
C VAL A 80 -2.16 -25.06 -3.30
N SER A 81 -1.76 -26.08 -4.08
CA SER A 81 -1.67 -27.44 -3.55
C SER A 81 -0.50 -27.58 -2.57
N GLY A 82 -0.71 -28.30 -1.49
CA GLY A 82 0.36 -28.62 -0.53
C GLY A 82 0.74 -27.46 0.42
N ASP A 83 -0.15 -26.54 0.60
CA ASP A 83 -0.03 -25.54 1.67
C ASP A 83 -0.43 -26.19 3.01
N THR A 84 0.56 -26.40 3.88
CA THR A 84 0.39 -27.15 5.13
C THR A 84 1.15 -26.52 6.29
N ASN A 85 1.81 -25.36 6.10
CA ASN A 85 2.58 -24.70 7.16
C ASN A 85 1.69 -24.04 8.23
N GLY A 86 0.41 -23.73 7.88
CA GLY A 86 -0.54 -23.07 8.78
C GLY A 86 -0.19 -21.63 9.11
N ALA A 87 0.65 -21.00 8.30
CA ALA A 87 1.06 -19.61 8.39
C ALA A 87 0.34 -18.75 7.35
N GLU A 88 0.36 -17.44 7.54
CA GLU A 88 0.04 -16.50 6.49
C GLU A 88 1.18 -16.46 5.46
N ASP A 89 0.84 -16.61 4.19
CA ASP A 89 1.79 -16.70 3.10
C ASP A 89 1.57 -15.58 2.07
N VAL A 90 2.61 -15.26 1.30
CA VAL A 90 2.53 -14.34 0.16
C VAL A 90 2.36 -15.13 -1.14
N PHE A 91 1.35 -14.73 -1.90
CA PHE A 91 0.98 -15.33 -3.19
C PHE A 91 1.06 -14.31 -4.32
N VAL A 92 1.21 -14.80 -5.56
CA VAL A 92 1.08 -14.02 -6.79
C VAL A 92 0.08 -14.68 -7.72
N TYR A 93 -0.93 -13.92 -8.14
CA TYR A 93 -1.92 -14.33 -9.13
C TYR A 93 -1.57 -13.79 -10.53
N ASP A 94 -1.51 -14.69 -11.54
CA ASP A 94 -1.41 -14.34 -12.97
C ASP A 94 -2.82 -14.16 -13.54
N ARG A 95 -3.25 -12.93 -13.76
CA ARG A 95 -4.56 -12.60 -14.31
C ARG A 95 -4.78 -13.11 -15.73
N VAL A 96 -3.70 -13.33 -16.50
CA VAL A 96 -3.76 -13.87 -17.88
C VAL A 96 -3.94 -15.40 -17.87
N ARG A 97 -3.15 -16.10 -17.04
CA ARG A 97 -3.22 -17.57 -16.92
C ARG A 97 -4.26 -18.03 -15.93
N ARG A 98 -4.72 -17.14 -15.03
CA ARG A 98 -5.62 -17.44 -13.91
C ARG A 98 -5.05 -18.52 -12.98
N THR A 99 -3.80 -18.35 -12.61
CA THR A 99 -3.08 -19.27 -11.71
C THR A 99 -2.46 -18.50 -10.56
N THR A 100 -2.46 -19.11 -9.37
CA THR A 100 -1.79 -18.61 -8.18
C THR A 100 -0.53 -19.40 -7.93
N GLU A 101 0.54 -18.74 -7.51
CA GLU A 101 1.74 -19.35 -6.95
C GLU A 101 2.11 -18.72 -5.62
N ARG A 102 2.64 -19.50 -4.68
CA ARG A 102 3.22 -18.99 -3.43
C ARG A 102 4.63 -18.50 -3.71
N VAL A 103 5.00 -17.35 -3.11
CA VAL A 103 6.32 -16.74 -3.26
C VAL A 103 7.10 -16.63 -1.94
N SER A 104 6.46 -16.79 -0.79
CA SER A 104 7.09 -16.96 0.53
C SER A 104 7.77 -18.33 0.66
N LEU A 105 8.78 -18.56 -0.20
CA LEU A 105 9.52 -19.82 -0.32
C LEU A 105 11.02 -19.57 -0.19
N SER A 106 11.74 -20.52 0.39
CA SER A 106 13.20 -20.56 0.31
C SER A 106 13.68 -20.75 -1.13
N SER A 107 14.97 -20.54 -1.39
CA SER A 107 15.58 -20.85 -2.70
C SER A 107 15.51 -22.33 -3.08
N ALA A 108 15.36 -23.23 -2.10
CA ALA A 108 15.10 -24.64 -2.33
C ALA A 108 13.63 -24.96 -2.67
N GLY A 109 12.73 -23.96 -2.53
CA GLY A 109 11.30 -24.13 -2.76
C GLY A 109 10.52 -24.60 -1.54
N GLU A 110 11.13 -24.59 -0.35
CA GLU A 110 10.46 -24.94 0.89
C GLU A 110 9.61 -23.75 1.38
N PRO A 111 8.40 -23.99 1.91
CA PRO A 111 7.57 -22.97 2.52
C PRO A 111 8.24 -22.31 3.74
N GLY A 112 7.93 -21.03 3.96
CA GLY A 112 8.28 -20.36 5.21
C GLY A 112 7.67 -21.07 6.41
N ASP A 113 8.39 -21.12 7.52
CA ASP A 113 7.94 -21.69 8.80
C ASP A 113 7.28 -20.64 9.73
N GLY A 114 7.14 -19.41 9.26
CA GLY A 114 6.47 -18.29 9.91
C GLY A 114 5.66 -17.43 8.94
N ASP A 115 4.84 -16.53 9.47
CA ASP A 115 3.96 -15.66 8.72
C ASP A 115 4.74 -14.74 7.76
N SER A 116 4.20 -14.56 6.56
CA SER A 116 4.73 -13.68 5.53
C SER A 116 3.63 -12.77 4.99
N TYR A 117 3.86 -11.44 4.91
CA TYR A 117 2.85 -10.44 4.57
C TYR A 117 3.44 -9.16 3.95
N ALA A 118 2.58 -8.14 3.71
CA ALA A 118 2.94 -6.85 3.14
C ALA A 118 3.77 -6.95 1.85
N PRO A 119 3.29 -7.63 0.80
CA PRO A 119 4.04 -7.77 -0.44
C PRO A 119 4.13 -6.44 -1.21
N ALA A 120 5.27 -6.23 -1.87
CA ALA A 120 5.46 -5.26 -2.95
C ALA A 120 6.02 -5.97 -4.17
N ILE A 121 5.61 -5.56 -5.38
CA ILE A 121 5.96 -6.26 -6.62
C ILE A 121 6.58 -5.31 -7.65
N SER A 122 7.64 -5.77 -8.34
CA SER A 122 8.30 -5.01 -9.41
C SER A 122 7.40 -4.76 -10.62
N ALA A 123 7.76 -3.80 -11.47
CA ALA A 123 6.96 -3.38 -12.61
C ALA A 123 6.63 -4.53 -13.59
N ASP A 124 7.57 -5.46 -13.77
CA ASP A 124 7.43 -6.64 -14.64
C ASP A 124 6.83 -7.86 -13.92
N GLY A 125 6.58 -7.76 -12.61
CA GLY A 125 6.09 -8.84 -11.77
C GLY A 125 7.11 -9.92 -11.44
N ARG A 126 8.40 -9.71 -11.73
CA ARG A 126 9.46 -10.70 -11.48
C ARG A 126 9.88 -10.78 -10.03
N TYR A 127 10.06 -9.62 -9.39
CA TYR A 127 10.54 -9.53 -8.02
C TYR A 127 9.38 -9.21 -7.08
N VAL A 128 9.31 -9.92 -5.96
CA VAL A 128 8.36 -9.66 -4.88
C VAL A 128 9.14 -9.46 -3.60
N ALA A 129 9.07 -8.26 -3.03
CA ALA A 129 9.54 -7.98 -1.69
C ALA A 129 8.41 -8.27 -0.70
N PHE A 130 8.72 -8.77 0.49
CA PHE A 130 7.73 -9.07 1.53
C PHE A 130 8.38 -9.11 2.91
N THR A 131 7.58 -8.92 3.94
CA THR A 131 7.97 -9.11 5.34
C THR A 131 7.70 -10.55 5.74
N SER A 132 8.61 -11.16 6.52
CA SER A 132 8.39 -12.51 7.05
C SER A 132 9.01 -12.71 8.43
N ALA A 133 8.34 -13.53 9.25
CA ALA A 133 8.84 -14.09 10.52
C ALA A 133 9.48 -15.47 10.35
N ALA A 134 9.60 -15.97 9.12
CA ALA A 134 10.10 -17.31 8.84
C ALA A 134 11.63 -17.37 8.91
N ALA A 135 12.18 -18.24 9.74
CA ALA A 135 13.62 -18.42 9.94
C ALA A 135 14.27 -19.35 8.88
N ASN A 136 13.49 -19.93 7.97
CA ASN A 136 13.99 -20.92 6.99
C ASN A 136 14.03 -20.44 5.54
N LEU A 137 13.66 -19.18 5.26
CA LEU A 137 13.67 -18.63 3.89
C LEU A 137 15.09 -18.46 3.34
N VAL A 138 16.05 -18.13 4.22
CA VAL A 138 17.49 -18.08 3.90
C VAL A 138 18.28 -18.84 4.97
N ALA A 139 19.44 -19.35 4.59
CA ALA A 139 20.32 -20.03 5.55
C ALA A 139 20.94 -19.01 6.51
N GLY A 140 20.90 -19.30 7.80
CA GLY A 140 21.55 -18.47 8.83
C GLY A 140 20.70 -17.35 9.39
N ASP A 141 19.42 -17.28 9.04
CA ASP A 141 18.46 -16.43 9.70
C ASP A 141 18.18 -16.99 11.12
N THR A 142 18.64 -16.28 12.12
CA THR A 142 18.62 -16.74 13.53
C THR A 142 18.27 -15.63 14.52
N ASN A 143 17.94 -14.43 14.05
CA ASN A 143 17.60 -13.30 14.92
C ASN A 143 16.19 -13.43 15.54
N HIS A 144 15.29 -14.22 14.95
CA HIS A 144 13.89 -14.40 15.38
C HIS A 144 13.08 -13.09 15.30
N GLU A 145 13.48 -12.17 14.45
CA GLU A 145 12.80 -10.91 14.19
C GLU A 145 11.98 -10.99 12.89
N LEU A 146 11.24 -9.95 12.60
CA LEU A 146 10.63 -9.75 11.30
C LEU A 146 11.67 -9.21 10.33
N ASP A 147 11.80 -9.85 9.19
CA ASP A 147 12.78 -9.49 8.19
C ASP A 147 12.15 -9.20 6.82
N VAL A 148 12.85 -8.42 5.99
CA VAL A 148 12.44 -8.11 4.63
C VAL A 148 13.20 -9.02 3.66
N PHE A 149 12.45 -9.72 2.83
CA PHE A 149 12.96 -10.63 1.79
C PHE A 149 12.57 -10.16 0.39
N VAL A 150 13.35 -10.58 -0.61
CA VAL A 150 13.02 -10.46 -2.03
C VAL A 150 13.04 -11.84 -2.66
N ARG A 151 11.93 -12.21 -3.32
CA ARG A 151 11.81 -13.38 -4.18
C ARG A 151 12.00 -13.00 -5.64
N ASP A 152 13.01 -13.54 -6.33
CA ASP A 152 13.05 -13.58 -7.80
C ASP A 152 12.26 -14.81 -8.28
N ARG A 153 11.07 -14.56 -8.81
CA ARG A 153 10.15 -15.61 -9.28
C ARG A 153 10.69 -16.37 -10.50
N VAL A 154 11.53 -15.73 -11.30
CA VAL A 154 12.14 -16.34 -12.51
C VAL A 154 13.36 -17.18 -12.16
N ALA A 155 14.28 -16.64 -11.36
CA ALA A 155 15.45 -17.39 -10.87
C ALA A 155 15.08 -18.39 -9.76
N ARG A 156 13.92 -18.22 -9.12
CA ARG A 156 13.45 -19.00 -7.96
C ARG A 156 14.40 -18.90 -6.76
N THR A 157 14.96 -17.70 -6.54
CA THR A 157 15.83 -17.42 -5.41
C THR A 157 15.16 -16.45 -4.44
N THR A 158 15.41 -16.64 -3.16
CA THR A 158 15.01 -15.72 -2.08
C THR A 158 16.26 -15.19 -1.41
N VAL A 159 16.31 -13.87 -1.21
CA VAL A 159 17.41 -13.19 -0.52
C VAL A 159 16.87 -12.34 0.61
N LEU A 160 17.64 -12.22 1.67
CA LEU A 160 17.38 -11.29 2.78
C LEU A 160 17.87 -9.90 2.39
N VAL A 161 17.09 -8.88 2.70
CA VAL A 161 17.32 -7.46 2.34
C VAL A 161 17.63 -6.62 3.56
N SER A 162 17.01 -6.92 4.70
CA SER A 162 17.23 -6.26 6.00
C SER A 162 18.57 -6.69 6.60
N THR A 163 19.68 -6.30 5.94
CA THR A 163 21.03 -6.71 6.36
C THR A 163 21.95 -5.53 6.56
N GLY A 164 22.88 -5.69 7.50
CA GLY A 164 23.99 -4.78 7.74
C GLY A 164 25.02 -4.77 6.60
N PRO A 165 26.09 -3.95 6.74
CA PRO A 165 27.05 -3.66 5.66
C PRO A 165 27.86 -4.86 5.13
N HIS A 166 27.93 -5.96 5.89
CA HIS A 166 28.63 -7.18 5.52
C HIS A 166 27.71 -8.39 5.43
N GLY A 167 26.37 -8.13 5.41
CA GLY A 167 25.33 -9.16 5.35
C GLY A 167 24.96 -9.74 6.72
N GLU A 168 25.26 -9.04 7.81
CA GLU A 168 24.80 -9.39 9.14
C GLU A 168 23.27 -9.24 9.23
N LEU A 169 22.62 -10.06 10.05
CA LEU A 169 21.22 -9.91 10.39
C LEU A 169 21.00 -8.65 11.21
N GLY A 170 19.89 -7.95 10.96
CA GLY A 170 19.46 -6.85 11.81
C GLY A 170 19.14 -7.34 13.25
N ASP A 171 19.42 -6.50 14.23
CA ASP A 171 19.14 -6.77 15.66
C ASP A 171 17.71 -6.35 16.08
N GLY A 172 16.91 -5.84 15.16
CA GLY A 172 15.50 -5.45 15.33
C GLY A 172 14.65 -5.73 14.09
N PRO A 173 13.32 -5.66 14.24
CA PRO A 173 12.40 -5.96 13.15
C PRO A 173 12.54 -4.99 11.96
N SER A 174 12.38 -5.53 10.76
CA SER A 174 12.33 -4.80 9.49
C SER A 174 11.06 -5.17 8.75
N VAL A 175 10.28 -4.17 8.27
CA VAL A 175 8.92 -4.37 7.77
C VAL A 175 8.56 -3.45 6.60
N ALA A 176 7.36 -3.66 6.04
CA ALA A 176 6.69 -2.79 5.08
C ALA A 176 7.54 -2.41 3.85
N PRO A 177 8.07 -3.39 3.10
CA PRO A 177 8.91 -3.11 1.95
C PRO A 177 8.14 -2.43 0.81
N SER A 178 8.85 -1.55 0.09
CA SER A 178 8.46 -0.99 -1.19
C SER A 178 9.60 -1.21 -2.18
N ILE A 179 9.31 -1.64 -3.42
CA ILE A 179 10.32 -2.07 -4.39
C ILE A 179 10.31 -1.20 -5.65
N SER A 180 11.48 -0.85 -6.18
CA SER A 180 11.61 -0.13 -7.46
C SER A 180 11.09 -0.96 -8.64
N GLY A 181 10.76 -0.29 -9.74
CA GLY A 181 10.16 -0.94 -10.91
C GLY A 181 11.04 -2.03 -11.54
N ASP A 182 12.35 -1.90 -11.45
CA ASP A 182 13.33 -2.89 -11.92
C ASP A 182 13.63 -4.00 -10.88
N GLY A 183 13.10 -3.88 -9.66
CA GLY A 183 13.34 -4.83 -8.57
C GLY A 183 14.71 -4.71 -7.89
N ARG A 184 15.49 -3.66 -8.20
CA ARG A 184 16.84 -3.48 -7.68
C ARG A 184 16.87 -2.86 -6.29
N LEU A 185 16.06 -1.83 -6.06
CA LEU A 185 16.06 -1.08 -4.81
C LEU A 185 14.82 -1.45 -3.99
N VAL A 186 15.03 -1.70 -2.71
CA VAL A 186 13.94 -1.96 -1.73
C VAL A 186 14.04 -0.92 -0.63
N ALA A 187 13.02 -0.11 -0.48
CA ALA A 187 12.86 0.76 0.69
C ALA A 187 12.05 0.02 1.74
N PHE A 188 12.39 0.16 3.00
CA PHE A 188 11.73 -0.49 4.13
C PHE A 188 11.95 0.30 5.43
N GLU A 189 11.23 -0.03 6.44
CA GLU A 189 11.36 0.52 7.79
C GLU A 189 11.95 -0.53 8.74
N SER A 190 12.77 -0.07 9.69
CA SER A 190 13.42 -0.95 10.64
C SER A 190 13.70 -0.29 12.00
N ASP A 191 13.54 -1.07 13.08
CA ASP A 191 13.98 -0.73 14.43
C ASP A 191 15.44 -1.18 14.72
N ALA A 192 16.12 -1.81 13.73
CA ALA A 192 17.47 -2.33 13.91
C ALA A 192 18.53 -1.23 13.93
N ASP A 193 19.39 -1.23 14.96
CA ASP A 193 20.47 -0.25 15.17
C ASP A 193 21.75 -0.59 14.35
N ASP A 194 21.83 -1.75 13.69
CA ASP A 194 23.06 -2.29 13.09
C ASP A 194 23.03 -2.42 11.55
N LEU A 195 21.93 -2.01 10.89
CA LEU A 195 21.85 -2.02 9.43
C LEU A 195 22.81 -1.02 8.77
N VAL A 196 23.14 0.06 9.46
CA VAL A 196 24.13 1.05 9.01
C VAL A 196 25.00 1.52 10.18
N ALA A 197 26.24 1.92 9.89
CA ALA A 197 27.12 2.45 10.91
C ALA A 197 26.57 3.75 11.51
N GLY A 198 26.60 3.88 12.84
CA GLY A 198 26.20 5.11 13.54
C GLY A 198 24.72 5.27 13.75
N ASP A 199 23.97 4.20 13.67
CA ASP A 199 22.60 4.13 14.16
C ASP A 199 22.64 3.88 15.67
N THR A 200 22.05 4.77 16.46
CA THR A 200 22.12 4.73 17.93
C THR A 200 20.87 5.31 18.60
N ASN A 201 19.83 5.64 17.82
CA ASN A 201 18.63 6.32 18.33
C ASN A 201 17.57 5.35 18.89
N THR A 202 17.68 4.06 18.59
CA THR A 202 16.70 3.02 18.99
C THR A 202 15.25 3.34 18.58
N THR A 203 15.08 4.02 17.44
CA THR A 203 13.78 4.35 16.85
C THR A 203 13.70 3.81 15.43
N GLU A 204 12.47 3.63 14.96
CA GLU A 204 12.20 3.18 13.60
C GLU A 204 12.74 4.19 12.57
N ASP A 205 13.56 3.71 11.65
CA ASP A 205 14.18 4.48 10.58
C ASP A 205 13.81 3.93 9.20
N VAL A 206 13.92 4.77 8.17
CA VAL A 206 13.68 4.41 6.78
C VAL A 206 15.00 4.13 6.08
N PHE A 207 15.08 2.94 5.48
CA PHE A 207 16.24 2.45 4.75
C PHE A 207 15.93 2.20 3.28
N VAL A 208 16.98 2.19 2.46
CA VAL A 208 16.97 1.65 1.10
C VAL A 208 18.12 0.68 0.94
N HIS A 209 17.81 -0.52 0.42
CA HIS A 209 18.78 -1.57 0.11
C HIS A 209 18.88 -1.79 -1.39
N ASP A 210 20.09 -1.87 -1.91
CA ASP A 210 20.39 -2.25 -3.30
C ASP A 210 20.68 -3.75 -3.36
N VAL A 211 19.71 -4.52 -3.86
CA VAL A 211 19.77 -6.00 -3.96
C VAL A 211 20.96 -6.49 -4.79
N VAL A 212 21.48 -5.66 -5.71
CA VAL A 212 22.61 -6.04 -6.58
C VAL A 212 23.95 -5.84 -5.91
N THR A 213 24.12 -4.73 -5.16
CA THR A 213 25.37 -4.41 -4.48
C THR A 213 25.43 -4.88 -3.03
N GLY A 214 24.27 -5.20 -2.42
CA GLY A 214 24.14 -5.55 -1.02
C GLY A 214 24.34 -4.36 -0.06
N LEU A 215 24.22 -3.13 -0.55
CA LEU A 215 24.41 -1.93 0.26
C LEU A 215 23.09 -1.40 0.81
N THR A 216 23.05 -1.21 2.12
CA THR A 216 21.96 -0.55 2.84
C THR A 216 22.33 0.90 3.17
N ARG A 217 21.38 1.82 3.01
CA ARG A 217 21.51 3.24 3.38
C ARG A 217 20.29 3.70 4.15
N ARG A 218 20.48 4.46 5.21
CA ARG A 218 19.41 5.17 5.91
C ARG A 218 19.07 6.45 5.17
N LEU A 219 17.79 6.73 4.97
CA LEU A 219 17.27 7.92 4.29
C LEU A 219 16.67 8.94 5.27
N SER A 220 16.21 8.51 6.44
CA SER A 220 15.65 9.35 7.51
C SER A 220 16.75 10.08 8.29
N VAL A 221 17.58 10.86 7.62
CA VAL A 221 18.70 11.60 8.22
C VAL A 221 18.60 13.08 7.92
N GLU A 222 19.05 13.91 8.87
CA GLU A 222 19.23 15.36 8.66
C GLU A 222 20.31 15.64 7.60
N GLY A 223 20.36 16.86 7.11
CA GLY A 223 21.44 17.32 6.24
C GLY A 223 22.82 16.92 6.77
N HIS A 224 23.66 16.36 5.89
CA HIS A 224 24.98 15.79 6.20
C HIS A 224 24.97 14.43 6.92
N GLY A 225 23.85 13.70 6.94
CA GLY A 225 23.76 12.33 7.45
C GLY A 225 23.65 12.20 8.97
N THR A 226 23.30 13.29 9.66
CA THR A 226 23.02 13.23 11.10
C THR A 226 21.71 12.51 11.35
N GLN A 227 21.70 11.53 12.26
CA GLN A 227 20.46 10.82 12.62
C GLN A 227 19.50 11.71 13.39
N THR A 228 18.20 11.41 13.28
CA THR A 228 17.15 12.05 14.07
C THR A 228 16.82 11.22 15.31
N GLU A 229 16.17 11.85 16.29
CA GLU A 229 15.72 11.17 17.51
C GLU A 229 14.24 10.73 17.42
N SER A 230 13.61 10.95 16.26
CA SER A 230 12.18 10.69 16.05
C SER A 230 11.98 9.61 15.00
N PRO A 231 10.97 8.75 15.16
CA PRO A 231 10.73 7.66 14.21
C PRO A 231 10.33 8.17 12.83
N SER A 232 10.70 7.38 11.81
CA SER A 232 10.36 7.56 10.41
C SER A 232 9.90 6.24 9.82
N PHE A 233 8.82 6.25 9.03
CA PHE A 233 8.16 5.04 8.53
C PHE A 233 7.32 5.31 7.27
N GLY A 234 6.56 4.30 6.78
CA GLY A 234 5.67 4.45 5.64
C GLY A 234 6.43 4.65 4.32
N ALA A 235 7.52 3.94 4.10
CA ALA A 235 8.40 4.12 2.96
C ALA A 235 7.76 3.69 1.63
N ALA A 236 7.73 4.59 0.64
CA ALA A 236 7.27 4.33 -0.73
C ALA A 236 8.33 4.79 -1.74
N ILE A 237 8.95 3.85 -2.47
CA ILE A 237 9.95 4.15 -3.49
C ILE A 237 9.32 4.41 -4.86
N SER A 238 9.83 5.39 -5.61
CA SER A 238 9.44 5.63 -6.99
C SER A 238 9.86 4.46 -7.90
N ALA A 239 9.11 4.20 -8.97
CA ALA A 239 9.42 3.06 -9.84
C ALA A 239 10.78 3.20 -10.56
N ASP A 240 11.26 4.43 -10.79
CA ASP A 240 12.60 4.69 -11.33
C ASP A 240 13.72 4.55 -10.28
N GLY A 241 13.36 4.34 -9.00
CA GLY A 241 14.30 4.16 -7.89
C GLY A 241 15.00 5.44 -7.43
N THR A 242 14.60 6.62 -7.92
CA THR A 242 15.31 7.88 -7.62
C THR A 242 14.84 8.56 -6.34
N SER A 243 13.61 8.28 -5.89
CA SER A 243 13.00 8.98 -4.76
C SER A 243 12.28 8.01 -3.82
N VAL A 244 12.34 8.27 -2.51
CA VAL A 244 11.55 7.57 -1.48
C VAL A 244 10.74 8.60 -0.72
N ALA A 245 9.41 8.44 -0.74
CA ALA A 245 8.52 9.18 0.14
C ALA A 245 8.36 8.42 1.46
N PHE A 246 8.28 9.13 2.59
CA PHE A 246 8.13 8.53 3.91
C PHE A 246 7.53 9.53 4.91
N GLU A 247 7.11 9.03 6.05
CA GLU A 247 6.58 9.81 7.18
C GLU A 247 7.62 9.98 8.26
N SER A 248 7.65 11.15 8.93
CA SER A 248 8.48 11.33 10.12
C SER A 248 7.90 12.37 11.08
N PHE A 249 8.12 12.14 12.38
CA PHE A 249 7.90 13.12 13.44
C PHE A 249 9.08 14.07 13.64
N SER A 250 10.18 13.90 12.90
CA SER A 250 11.37 14.72 13.07
C SER A 250 11.19 16.12 12.51
N ALA A 251 11.28 17.12 13.38
CA ALA A 251 11.33 18.53 13.01
C ALA A 251 12.69 18.98 12.45
N ARG A 252 13.63 18.06 12.18
CA ARG A 252 15.01 18.38 11.81
C ARG A 252 15.42 17.89 10.43
N LEU A 253 14.53 17.11 9.76
CA LEU A 253 14.79 16.59 8.41
C LEU A 253 14.91 17.69 7.36
N VAL A 254 14.13 18.76 7.50
CA VAL A 254 14.22 19.95 6.63
C VAL A 254 14.25 21.21 7.50
N PRO A 255 14.86 22.30 6.98
CA PRO A 255 14.76 23.61 7.64
C PRO A 255 13.29 24.05 7.77
N ASP A 256 12.99 24.84 8.81
CA ASP A 256 11.67 25.44 9.02
C ASP A 256 10.52 24.48 9.29
N ASP A 257 10.81 23.27 9.76
CA ASP A 257 9.79 22.37 10.31
C ASP A 257 9.53 22.78 11.77
N THR A 258 8.34 23.36 12.00
CA THR A 258 7.99 23.97 13.29
C THR A 258 6.62 23.56 13.81
N ASN A 259 5.87 22.69 13.06
CA ASN A 259 4.52 22.29 13.44
C ASN A 259 4.48 21.22 14.55
N GLY A 260 5.58 20.46 14.71
CA GLY A 260 5.64 19.33 15.65
C GLY A 260 4.67 18.21 15.32
N ALA A 261 4.24 18.12 14.08
CA ALA A 261 3.31 17.11 13.57
C ALA A 261 4.08 16.00 12.81
N LEU A 262 3.38 14.94 12.45
CA LEU A 262 3.84 13.95 11.51
C LEU A 262 3.75 14.53 10.10
N ASP A 263 4.86 14.64 9.41
CA ASP A 263 4.94 15.17 8.05
C ASP A 263 5.37 14.12 7.03
N VAL A 264 5.05 14.35 5.76
CA VAL A 264 5.49 13.53 4.62
C VAL A 264 6.70 14.21 3.97
N PHE A 265 7.78 13.42 3.84
CA PHE A 265 9.03 13.83 3.21
C PHE A 265 9.32 13.01 1.96
N VAL A 266 10.19 13.52 1.10
CA VAL A 266 10.75 12.79 -0.03
C VAL A 266 12.27 12.93 0.01
N ALA A 267 12.96 11.80 0.03
CA ALA A 267 14.39 11.68 -0.11
C ALA A 267 14.80 11.40 -1.55
N ASP A 268 15.82 12.08 -2.07
CA ASP A 268 16.55 11.66 -3.25
C ASP A 268 17.49 10.50 -2.87
N VAL A 269 17.35 9.36 -3.54
CA VAL A 269 18.09 8.14 -3.19
C VAL A 269 19.59 8.29 -3.44
N ALA A 270 20.01 9.07 -4.43
CA ALA A 270 21.42 9.23 -4.79
C ALA A 270 22.14 10.23 -3.87
N THR A 271 21.53 11.40 -3.61
CA THR A 271 22.15 12.49 -2.85
C THR A 271 21.81 12.46 -1.36
N GLY A 272 20.66 11.92 -0.98
CA GLY A 272 20.10 11.99 0.37
C GLY A 272 19.41 13.34 0.66
N ASP A 273 19.24 14.19 -0.35
CA ASP A 273 18.54 15.47 -0.19
C ASP A 273 17.06 15.23 0.15
N LEU A 274 16.55 15.97 1.14
CA LEU A 274 15.20 15.86 1.63
C LEU A 274 14.35 17.09 1.26
N SER A 275 13.08 16.84 0.96
CA SER A 275 12.07 17.87 0.81
C SER A 275 10.76 17.43 1.47
N ARG A 276 10.02 18.37 2.08
CA ARG A 276 8.68 18.08 2.61
C ARG A 276 7.64 18.13 1.50
N ALA A 277 6.76 17.12 1.43
CA ALA A 277 5.67 17.02 0.47
C ALA A 277 4.31 17.40 1.07
N SER A 278 4.15 17.34 2.41
CA SER A 278 2.96 17.80 3.14
C SER A 278 2.96 19.33 3.26
N VAL A 279 2.82 20.01 2.12
CA VAL A 279 2.84 21.48 2.03
C VAL A 279 1.67 21.99 1.22
N ALA A 280 1.19 23.19 1.56
CA ALA A 280 0.22 23.93 0.77
C ALA A 280 0.80 24.38 -0.57
N THR A 281 -0.05 24.75 -1.51
CA THR A 281 0.40 25.44 -2.74
C THR A 281 1.21 26.67 -2.39
N GLY A 282 2.47 26.72 -2.87
CA GLY A 282 3.43 27.79 -2.54
C GLY A 282 4.32 27.49 -1.34
N GLY A 283 4.26 26.27 -0.74
CA GLY A 283 5.25 25.76 0.18
C GLY A 283 4.97 25.96 1.68
N GLY A 284 3.81 26.49 2.06
CA GLY A 284 3.42 26.58 3.49
C GLY A 284 3.27 25.18 4.11
N GLN A 285 3.87 24.94 5.29
CA GLN A 285 3.78 23.64 5.96
C GLN A 285 2.34 23.33 6.43
N ALA A 286 2.01 22.02 6.48
CA ALA A 286 0.75 21.53 7.05
C ALA A 286 0.60 21.97 8.51
N ASP A 287 -0.63 22.29 8.95
CA ASP A 287 -0.93 22.64 10.34
C ASP A 287 -1.33 21.45 11.21
N ASP A 288 -1.44 20.26 10.64
CA ASP A 288 -1.70 19.00 11.33
C ASP A 288 -1.03 17.83 10.57
N ARG A 289 -1.14 16.62 11.11
CA ARG A 289 -0.46 15.40 10.66
C ARG A 289 -0.82 14.99 9.25
N SER A 290 0.17 14.47 8.55
CA SER A 290 0.06 13.88 7.22
C SER A 290 0.59 12.44 7.20
N TYR A 291 -0.08 11.53 6.44
CA TYR A 291 0.10 10.07 6.53
C TYR A 291 0.11 9.39 5.17
N SER A 292 0.58 8.11 5.17
CA SER A 292 0.42 7.13 4.09
C SER A 292 0.82 7.68 2.72
N PRO A 293 2.08 8.12 2.55
CA PRO A 293 2.53 8.61 1.27
C PRO A 293 2.58 7.52 0.21
N SER A 294 2.29 7.90 -1.02
CA SER A 294 2.63 7.15 -2.23
C SER A 294 3.22 8.09 -3.26
N ILE A 295 4.06 7.57 -4.15
CA ILE A 295 4.83 8.40 -5.07
C ILE A 295 4.72 7.89 -6.51
N SER A 296 4.65 8.80 -7.50
CA SER A 296 4.64 8.44 -8.92
C SER A 296 5.97 7.83 -9.39
N ALA A 297 5.97 7.19 -10.56
CA ALA A 297 7.14 6.49 -11.08
C ALA A 297 8.40 7.36 -11.22
N ASP A 298 8.23 8.65 -11.47
CA ASP A 298 9.28 9.64 -11.66
C ASP A 298 9.54 10.54 -10.43
N GLY A 299 8.93 10.21 -9.30
CA GLY A 299 9.08 10.95 -8.04
C GLY A 299 8.44 12.34 -7.99
N ARG A 300 7.69 12.77 -9.03
CA ARG A 300 7.17 14.15 -9.12
C ARG A 300 5.85 14.37 -8.41
N VAL A 301 5.03 13.34 -8.29
CA VAL A 301 3.70 13.42 -7.69
C VAL A 301 3.67 12.55 -6.43
N VAL A 302 3.32 13.16 -5.30
CA VAL A 302 3.13 12.47 -4.02
C VAL A 302 1.68 12.59 -3.61
N ALA A 303 1.03 11.46 -3.38
CA ALA A 303 -0.29 11.43 -2.75
C ALA A 303 -0.13 11.06 -1.28
N PHE A 304 -0.92 11.70 -0.42
CA PHE A 304 -0.90 11.48 1.03
C PHE A 304 -2.25 11.81 1.65
N ALA A 305 -2.49 11.34 2.86
CA ALA A 305 -3.66 11.71 3.66
C ALA A 305 -3.25 12.72 4.72
N SER A 306 -4.11 13.70 5.04
CA SER A 306 -3.81 14.72 6.06
C SER A 306 -5.05 15.23 6.78
N PHE A 307 -4.89 15.56 8.08
CA PHE A 307 -5.85 16.32 8.88
C PHE A 307 -5.67 17.83 8.77
N ALA A 308 -4.62 18.29 8.06
CA ALA A 308 -4.29 19.69 7.95
C ALA A 308 -5.34 20.48 7.16
N ARG A 309 -5.77 21.61 7.72
CA ARG A 309 -6.81 22.47 7.15
C ARG A 309 -6.29 23.58 6.25
N ASN A 310 -4.98 23.75 6.18
CA ASN A 310 -4.32 24.82 5.45
C ASN A 310 -3.64 24.40 4.15
N LEU A 311 -3.68 23.09 3.79
CA LEU A 311 -3.10 22.58 2.56
C LEU A 311 -3.80 23.11 1.30
N VAL A 312 -5.12 23.31 1.39
CA VAL A 312 -5.95 23.93 0.34
C VAL A 312 -6.88 24.97 0.97
N PRO A 313 -7.36 25.96 0.21
CA PRO A 313 -8.41 26.87 0.69
C PRO A 313 -9.69 26.08 1.00
N ASP A 314 -10.46 26.59 1.97
CA ASP A 314 -11.80 26.12 2.34
C ASP A 314 -11.85 24.63 2.80
N ASP A 315 -10.81 24.16 3.49
CA ASP A 315 -10.82 22.89 4.21
C ASP A 315 -11.44 23.11 5.60
N THR A 316 -12.69 22.70 5.75
CA THR A 316 -13.50 22.99 6.93
C THR A 316 -14.09 21.77 7.62
N ASN A 317 -14.00 20.58 7.00
CA ASN A 317 -14.62 19.36 7.50
C ASN A 317 -13.94 18.77 8.75
N GLY A 318 -12.64 19.04 8.95
CA GLY A 318 -11.86 18.55 10.09
C GLY A 318 -11.72 17.03 10.11
N THR A 319 -11.78 16.40 8.95
CA THR A 319 -11.56 14.97 8.76
C THR A 319 -10.24 14.70 8.07
N LEU A 320 -9.85 13.43 8.01
CA LEU A 320 -8.69 13.00 7.21
C LEU A 320 -9.07 13.04 5.73
N ASP A 321 -8.36 13.86 4.95
CA ASP A 321 -8.58 14.02 3.52
C ASP A 321 -7.39 13.52 2.71
N VAL A 322 -7.62 13.14 1.44
CA VAL A 322 -6.59 12.72 0.50
C VAL A 322 -6.16 13.89 -0.38
N PHE A 323 -4.86 14.13 -0.39
CA PHE A 323 -4.20 15.17 -1.17
C PHE A 323 -3.21 14.60 -2.17
N VAL A 324 -2.92 15.38 -3.20
CA VAL A 324 -1.80 15.19 -4.12
C VAL A 324 -0.95 16.45 -4.16
N HIS A 325 0.35 16.30 -3.97
CA HIS A 325 1.34 17.36 -4.15
C HIS A 325 2.18 17.10 -5.41
N ARG A 326 2.22 18.08 -6.32
CA ARG A 326 3.07 18.08 -7.50
C ARG A 326 4.35 18.85 -7.19
N ARG A 327 5.43 18.11 -6.97
CA ARG A 327 6.73 18.68 -6.51
C ARG A 327 7.35 19.63 -7.52
N ASP A 328 7.17 19.38 -8.82
CA ASP A 328 7.69 20.24 -9.90
C ASP A 328 6.90 21.55 -10.06
N GLN A 329 5.63 21.56 -9.67
CA GLN A 329 4.73 22.72 -9.77
C GLN A 329 4.50 23.41 -8.43
N GLN A 330 4.92 22.80 -7.32
CA GLN A 330 4.67 23.26 -5.94
C GLN A 330 3.18 23.53 -5.69
N THR A 331 2.32 22.61 -6.18
CA THR A 331 0.86 22.71 -6.03
C THR A 331 0.30 21.51 -5.29
N THR A 332 -0.62 21.78 -4.36
CA THR A 332 -1.35 20.76 -3.59
C THR A 332 -2.83 20.85 -3.92
N THR A 333 -3.45 19.70 -4.13
CA THR A 333 -4.88 19.57 -4.47
C THR A 333 -5.52 18.49 -3.62
N ARG A 334 -6.71 18.74 -3.06
CA ARG A 334 -7.53 17.72 -2.38
C ARG A 334 -8.30 16.91 -3.41
N LEU A 335 -8.29 15.58 -3.25
CA LEU A 335 -8.96 14.63 -4.14
C LEU A 335 -10.20 13.99 -3.53
N SER A 336 -10.33 13.96 -2.20
CA SER A 336 -11.49 13.45 -1.48
C SER A 336 -12.67 14.43 -1.52
N VAL A 337 -13.13 14.74 -2.73
CA VAL A 337 -14.21 15.69 -2.98
C VAL A 337 -15.33 15.06 -3.80
N GLY A 338 -16.55 15.40 -3.43
CA GLY A 338 -17.76 15.00 -4.16
C GLY A 338 -18.08 15.91 -5.34
N PRO A 339 -19.23 15.67 -6.01
CA PRO A 339 -19.68 16.49 -7.13
C PRO A 339 -19.76 17.98 -6.78
N GLY A 340 -19.20 18.81 -7.66
CA GLY A 340 -19.15 20.25 -7.44
C GLY A 340 -18.05 20.72 -6.50
N GLY A 341 -17.11 19.85 -6.11
CA GLY A 341 -16.00 20.17 -5.20
C GLY A 341 -16.39 20.18 -3.71
N VAL A 342 -17.53 19.58 -3.37
CA VAL A 342 -17.97 19.47 -1.97
C VAL A 342 -17.03 18.56 -1.20
N GLU A 343 -16.61 18.99 -0.02
CA GLU A 343 -15.74 18.22 0.88
C GLU A 343 -16.34 16.85 1.24
N GLY A 344 -15.49 15.85 1.35
CA GLY A 344 -15.86 14.55 1.89
C GLY A 344 -16.43 14.69 3.32
N ASN A 345 -17.50 13.95 3.62
CA ASN A 345 -18.13 13.97 4.95
C ASN A 345 -17.66 12.84 5.88
N GLY A 346 -16.59 12.13 5.51
CA GLY A 346 -15.99 11.04 6.27
C GLY A 346 -14.50 10.91 5.95
N LEU A 347 -13.78 10.08 6.71
CA LEU A 347 -12.35 9.86 6.57
C LEU A 347 -12.00 9.31 5.19
N SER A 348 -10.94 9.84 4.58
CA SER A 348 -10.34 9.33 3.33
C SER A 348 -8.85 9.09 3.57
N PHE A 349 -8.31 7.92 3.20
CA PHE A 349 -6.98 7.48 3.62
C PHE A 349 -6.36 6.46 2.66
N ALA A 350 -5.07 6.10 2.92
CA ALA A 350 -4.27 5.15 2.16
C ALA A 350 -4.31 5.40 0.64
N PRO A 351 -3.94 6.62 0.18
CA PRO A 351 -3.91 6.90 -1.25
C PRO A 351 -2.74 6.20 -1.94
N VAL A 352 -2.99 5.69 -3.17
CA VAL A 352 -1.94 5.17 -4.05
C VAL A 352 -2.05 5.87 -5.40
N VAL A 353 -0.99 6.57 -5.79
CA VAL A 353 -0.91 7.29 -7.06
C VAL A 353 -0.44 6.36 -8.18
N SER A 354 -1.02 6.51 -9.39
CA SER A 354 -0.56 5.80 -10.60
C SER A 354 0.84 6.28 -11.02
N ALA A 355 1.56 5.44 -11.76
CA ALA A 355 2.93 5.73 -12.17
C ALA A 355 3.07 7.05 -12.96
N ASP A 356 2.06 7.41 -13.75
CA ASP A 356 2.00 8.66 -14.52
C ASP A 356 1.50 9.87 -13.69
N GLY A 357 1.16 9.68 -12.42
CA GLY A 357 0.63 10.72 -11.54
C GLY A 357 -0.78 11.22 -11.91
N ALA A 358 -1.49 10.53 -12.84
CA ALA A 358 -2.78 11.00 -13.35
C ALA A 358 -3.97 10.55 -12.52
N ARG A 359 -3.83 9.50 -11.72
CA ARG A 359 -4.89 8.92 -10.90
C ARG A 359 -4.40 8.61 -9.50
N VAL A 360 -5.32 8.71 -8.55
CA VAL A 360 -5.10 8.25 -7.16
C VAL A 360 -6.25 7.34 -6.78
N VAL A 361 -5.94 6.14 -6.32
CA VAL A 361 -6.91 5.25 -5.66
C VAL A 361 -6.80 5.43 -4.16
N PHE A 362 -7.91 5.36 -3.46
CA PHE A 362 -7.95 5.55 -2.00
C PHE A 362 -9.18 4.89 -1.39
N SER A 363 -9.16 4.70 -0.08
CA SER A 363 -10.30 4.23 0.70
C SER A 363 -10.99 5.41 1.37
N SER A 364 -12.33 5.40 1.45
CA SER A 364 -13.08 6.45 2.14
C SER A 364 -14.34 5.93 2.82
N GLU A 365 -14.67 6.58 3.95
CA GLU A 365 -15.93 6.41 4.71
C GLU A 365 -16.96 7.49 4.35
N ALA A 366 -16.58 8.42 3.44
CA ALA A 366 -17.46 9.51 3.04
C ALA A 366 -18.58 9.03 2.12
N SER A 367 -19.82 9.36 2.45
CA SER A 367 -21.01 8.98 1.69
C SER A 367 -21.39 9.97 0.57
N ASN A 368 -20.62 11.04 0.38
CA ASN A 368 -20.92 12.12 -0.57
C ASN A 368 -19.89 12.29 -1.69
N LEU A 369 -18.88 11.44 -1.79
CA LEU A 369 -17.89 11.49 -2.88
C LEU A 369 -18.51 11.14 -4.23
N VAL A 370 -19.50 10.27 -4.24
CA VAL A 370 -20.30 9.91 -5.43
C VAL A 370 -21.79 9.95 -5.10
N PRO A 371 -22.67 10.18 -6.11
CA PRO A 371 -24.09 10.03 -5.91
C PRO A 371 -24.46 8.59 -5.52
N ASP A 372 -25.51 8.45 -4.71
CA ASP A 372 -26.08 7.15 -4.29
C ASP A 372 -25.15 6.28 -3.43
N ASP A 373 -24.24 6.88 -2.68
CA ASP A 373 -23.49 6.19 -1.64
C ASP A 373 -24.27 6.23 -0.32
N SER A 374 -24.82 5.09 0.07
CA SER A 374 -25.73 4.98 1.22
C SER A 374 -25.54 3.69 2.05
N ASN A 375 -24.49 2.89 1.75
CA ASN A 375 -24.22 1.65 2.46
C ASN A 375 -23.61 1.89 3.86
N GLY A 376 -23.07 3.08 4.13
CA GLY A 376 -22.39 3.40 5.39
C GLY A 376 -21.11 2.60 5.60
N MET A 377 -20.55 2.04 4.54
CA MET A 377 -19.34 1.23 4.56
C MET A 377 -18.15 2.04 4.03
N ARG A 378 -16.96 1.54 4.31
CA ARG A 378 -15.73 1.99 3.68
C ARG A 378 -15.68 1.47 2.26
N ASP A 379 -15.50 2.37 1.30
CA ASP A 379 -15.46 2.05 -0.13
C ASP A 379 -14.10 2.43 -0.74
N VAL A 380 -13.77 1.80 -1.87
CA VAL A 380 -12.59 2.11 -2.69
C VAL A 380 -12.99 3.02 -3.83
N PHE A 381 -12.24 4.12 -3.97
CA PHE A 381 -12.45 5.14 -4.99
C PHE A 381 -11.21 5.33 -5.86
N VAL A 382 -11.42 5.85 -7.06
CA VAL A 382 -10.38 6.40 -7.91
C VAL A 382 -10.71 7.85 -8.25
N ALA A 383 -9.72 8.73 -8.11
CA ALA A 383 -9.83 10.13 -8.49
C ALA A 383 -8.85 10.47 -9.62
N SER A 384 -9.27 11.35 -10.53
CA SER A 384 -8.38 11.99 -11.50
C SER A 384 -7.68 13.18 -10.87
N THR A 385 -6.36 13.23 -10.93
CA THR A 385 -5.56 14.36 -10.41
C THR A 385 -5.68 15.63 -11.25
N THR A 386 -6.25 15.54 -12.46
CA THR A 386 -6.43 16.67 -13.38
C THR A 386 -7.86 17.20 -13.43
N SER A 387 -8.87 16.31 -13.41
CA SER A 387 -10.28 16.73 -13.48
C SER A 387 -10.99 16.75 -12.13
N GLY A 388 -10.41 16.14 -11.08
CA GLY A 388 -11.06 15.97 -9.79
C GLY A 388 -12.25 15.00 -9.78
N LEU A 389 -12.52 14.31 -10.91
CA LEU A 389 -13.61 13.34 -10.97
C LEU A 389 -13.28 12.12 -10.10
N VAL A 390 -14.25 11.73 -9.25
CA VAL A 390 -14.17 10.58 -8.36
C VAL A 390 -15.15 9.50 -8.80
N THR A 391 -14.72 8.25 -8.75
CA THR A 391 -15.57 7.08 -9.06
C THR A 391 -15.33 5.98 -8.05
N ARG A 392 -16.41 5.37 -7.54
CA ARG A 392 -16.34 4.19 -6.67
C ARG A 392 -16.06 2.93 -7.48
N LEU A 393 -15.12 2.10 -7.00
CA LEU A 393 -14.72 0.83 -7.63
C LEU A 393 -15.27 -0.40 -6.90
N SER A 394 -15.45 -0.35 -5.58
CA SER A 394 -16.03 -1.39 -4.74
C SER A 394 -17.55 -1.50 -4.96
N ARG A 395 -17.95 -1.93 -6.15
CA ARG A 395 -19.37 -2.04 -6.55
C ARG A 395 -19.84 -3.48 -6.41
N GLY A 396 -20.99 -3.66 -5.74
CA GLY A 396 -21.70 -4.92 -5.73
C GLY A 396 -22.21 -5.34 -7.12
N SER A 397 -22.45 -6.62 -7.32
CA SER A 397 -22.99 -7.21 -8.55
C SER A 397 -24.34 -6.58 -8.90
N GLY A 398 -24.42 -5.95 -10.09
CA GLY A 398 -25.62 -5.26 -10.58
C GLY A 398 -25.41 -3.77 -10.85
N ARG A 399 -26.32 -3.18 -11.65
CA ARG A 399 -26.17 -1.81 -12.18
C ARG A 399 -26.05 -0.67 -11.15
N ARG A 400 -26.47 -0.87 -9.91
CA ARG A 400 -26.42 0.11 -8.80
C ARG A 400 -25.99 -0.53 -7.48
N GLY A 401 -25.42 -1.73 -7.54
CA GLY A 401 -25.02 -2.44 -6.34
C GLY A 401 -23.93 -1.70 -5.57
N GLN A 402 -24.10 -1.61 -4.26
CA GLN A 402 -23.07 -1.17 -3.34
C GLN A 402 -22.49 -2.41 -2.66
N GLY A 403 -21.23 -2.37 -2.26
CA GLY A 403 -20.66 -3.38 -1.39
C GLY A 403 -21.43 -3.45 -0.08
N ASP A 404 -21.69 -4.67 0.43
CA ASP A 404 -22.35 -4.90 1.72
C ASP A 404 -21.35 -5.07 2.88
N GLY A 405 -20.05 -4.91 2.60
CA GLY A 405 -18.94 -4.93 3.55
C GLY A 405 -17.85 -3.92 3.16
N PRO A 406 -16.93 -3.61 4.09
CA PRO A 406 -15.87 -2.63 3.85
C PRO A 406 -14.86 -3.13 2.82
N SER A 407 -14.36 -2.20 2.00
CA SER A 407 -13.29 -2.39 1.02
C SER A 407 -12.12 -1.47 1.30
N LEU A 408 -10.88 -1.95 1.18
CA LEU A 408 -9.66 -1.24 1.62
C LEU A 408 -8.40 -1.72 0.89
N GLY A 409 -7.28 -1.05 1.14
CA GLY A 409 -5.96 -1.46 0.65
C GLY A 409 -5.87 -1.43 -0.88
N ALA A 410 -6.44 -0.40 -1.51
CA ALA A 410 -6.45 -0.28 -2.96
C ALA A 410 -5.09 0.08 -3.52
N VAL A 411 -4.66 -0.64 -4.56
CA VAL A 411 -3.46 -0.38 -5.34
C VAL A 411 -3.80 -0.35 -6.83
N THR A 412 -2.97 0.32 -7.63
CA THR A 412 -3.25 0.49 -9.06
C THR A 412 -2.05 0.14 -9.93
N ASP A 413 -2.32 -0.32 -11.15
CA ASP A 413 -1.30 -0.50 -12.19
C ASP A 413 -0.71 0.85 -12.64
N ALA A 414 0.33 0.83 -13.47
CA ALA A 414 1.04 2.04 -13.89
C ALA A 414 0.14 3.09 -14.54
N ALA A 415 -0.88 2.68 -15.28
CA ALA A 415 -1.80 3.56 -15.99
C ALA A 415 -3.03 3.97 -15.15
N GLY A 416 -3.17 3.46 -13.93
CA GLY A 416 -4.38 3.63 -13.15
C GLY A 416 -5.62 2.96 -13.77
N ALA A 417 -5.42 1.98 -14.66
CA ALA A 417 -6.49 1.34 -15.42
C ALA A 417 -7.03 0.08 -14.74
N THR A 418 -6.22 -0.56 -13.91
CA THR A 418 -6.58 -1.74 -13.13
C THR A 418 -6.29 -1.47 -11.66
N VAL A 419 -7.26 -1.75 -10.82
CA VAL A 419 -7.15 -1.56 -9.35
C VAL A 419 -7.37 -2.89 -8.66
N ALA A 420 -6.45 -3.28 -7.79
CA ALA A 420 -6.63 -4.39 -6.86
C ALA A 420 -6.94 -3.85 -5.47
N PHE A 421 -7.80 -4.53 -4.74
CA PHE A 421 -8.19 -4.15 -3.38
C PHE A 421 -8.70 -5.34 -2.57
N ALA A 422 -8.66 -5.26 -1.26
CA ALA A 422 -9.27 -6.22 -0.35
C ALA A 422 -10.68 -5.80 0.02
N SER A 423 -11.59 -6.76 0.21
CA SER A 423 -12.96 -6.49 0.62
C SER A 423 -13.58 -7.62 1.42
N PHE A 424 -14.38 -7.25 2.43
CA PHE A 424 -15.26 -8.14 3.19
C PHE A 424 -16.69 -8.22 2.62
N ALA A 425 -16.95 -7.53 1.50
CA ALA A 425 -18.26 -7.49 0.91
C ALA A 425 -18.58 -8.81 0.18
N SER A 426 -19.67 -9.46 0.58
CA SER A 426 -20.13 -10.74 0.03
C SER A 426 -20.83 -10.63 -1.33
N ASN A 427 -21.08 -9.40 -1.79
CA ASN A 427 -21.90 -9.13 -2.98
C ASN A 427 -21.15 -8.48 -4.14
N LEU A 428 -19.82 -8.33 -4.07
CA LEU A 428 -19.04 -7.80 -5.20
C LEU A 428 -19.07 -8.74 -6.39
N VAL A 429 -19.05 -10.04 -6.13
CA VAL A 429 -19.22 -11.12 -7.12
C VAL A 429 -20.30 -12.09 -6.66
N PRO A 430 -21.00 -12.76 -7.59
CA PRO A 430 -21.93 -13.81 -7.22
C PRO A 430 -21.21 -15.01 -6.57
N GLY A 431 -21.76 -15.52 -5.47
CA GLY A 431 -21.28 -16.75 -4.85
C GLY A 431 -20.13 -16.57 -3.85
N ASP A 432 -19.80 -15.35 -3.48
CA ASP A 432 -18.95 -15.06 -2.36
C ASP A 432 -19.74 -15.28 -1.04
N THR A 433 -19.37 -16.30 -0.30
CA THR A 433 -20.12 -16.78 0.89
C THR A 433 -19.21 -17.24 2.03
N ASN A 434 -17.86 -17.10 1.89
CA ASN A 434 -16.91 -17.55 2.92
C ASN A 434 -16.89 -16.63 4.16
N GLY A 435 -17.38 -15.38 4.02
CA GLY A 435 -17.40 -14.39 5.10
C GLY A 435 -15.99 -13.91 5.48
N GLN A 436 -15.03 -14.09 4.61
CA GLN A 436 -13.65 -13.65 4.78
C GLN A 436 -13.37 -12.37 3.99
N SER A 437 -12.23 -11.75 4.24
CA SER A 437 -11.68 -10.76 3.33
C SER A 437 -11.09 -11.44 2.11
N ASP A 438 -11.46 -10.97 0.94
CA ASP A 438 -10.99 -11.47 -0.34
C ASP A 438 -10.30 -10.37 -1.15
N VAL A 439 -9.42 -10.75 -2.08
CA VAL A 439 -8.77 -9.80 -3.00
C VAL A 439 -9.50 -9.78 -4.33
N PHE A 440 -9.86 -8.56 -4.74
CA PHE A 440 -10.57 -8.27 -5.98
C PHE A 440 -9.73 -7.42 -6.92
N VAL A 441 -10.01 -7.53 -8.21
CA VAL A 441 -9.48 -6.63 -9.24
C VAL A 441 -10.65 -6.01 -10.01
N ALA A 442 -10.64 -4.68 -10.13
CA ALA A 442 -11.63 -3.92 -10.89
C ALA A 442 -10.98 -3.09 -11.99
N PRO A 443 -11.62 -2.95 -13.15
CA PRO A 443 -11.22 -1.96 -14.14
C PRO A 443 -11.55 -0.55 -13.62
N SER A 444 -10.59 0.36 -13.74
CA SER A 444 -10.82 1.77 -13.47
C SER A 444 -11.40 2.43 -14.73
N PRO A 445 -12.51 3.16 -14.63
CA PRO A 445 -13.12 3.80 -15.78
C PRO A 445 -12.21 4.90 -16.34
N ALA A 446 -12.35 5.22 -17.63
CA ALA A 446 -11.74 6.39 -18.20
C ALA A 446 -12.35 7.64 -17.55
N LEU A 447 -11.57 8.31 -16.68
CA LEU A 447 -11.96 9.57 -16.06
C LEU A 447 -11.71 10.69 -17.10
N GLY A 448 -12.68 10.89 -18.00
CA GLY A 448 -12.59 11.86 -19.09
C GLY A 448 -12.36 13.28 -18.60
N SER A 449 -11.67 14.11 -19.40
CA SER A 449 -11.60 15.55 -19.18
C SER A 449 -13.02 16.12 -19.07
N ALA A 450 -13.23 17.08 -18.17
CA ALA A 450 -14.50 17.80 -18.02
C ALA A 450 -14.79 18.68 -19.26
N ALA A 451 -15.01 18.05 -20.42
CA ALA A 451 -15.40 18.71 -21.67
C ALA A 451 -16.79 18.21 -22.10
N GLY A 452 -17.81 19.01 -21.80
CA GLY A 452 -18.98 19.09 -22.61
C GLY A 452 -20.17 18.21 -22.28
N HIS A 453 -20.86 18.43 -21.17
CA HIS A 453 -22.31 18.28 -21.15
C HIS A 453 -22.94 19.43 -21.97
N ARG A 454 -22.80 19.40 -23.29
CA ARG A 454 -23.71 20.13 -24.15
C ARG A 454 -25.05 19.36 -24.17
N ARG A 455 -26.02 19.89 -23.44
CA ARG A 455 -27.42 19.50 -23.58
C ARG A 455 -27.79 19.62 -25.05
N ALA A 456 -28.08 18.50 -25.68
CA ALA A 456 -28.88 18.49 -26.89
C ALA A 456 -30.33 18.71 -26.46
N HIS A 457 -30.80 19.97 -26.50
CA HIS A 457 -32.22 20.26 -26.60
C HIS A 457 -32.60 20.04 -28.06
N ARG A 458 -33.38 19.03 -28.33
CA ARG A 458 -34.47 19.03 -29.32
C ARG A 458 -35.63 18.17 -28.84
#